data_44239371a8669a358629826c58cfa401
#
_entry.id   44239371a8669a358629826c58cfa401
#
_cell.length_a   1.000
_cell.length_b   1.000
_cell.length_c   1.000
_cell.angle_alpha   90.00
_cell.angle_beta   90.00
_cell.angle_gamma   90.00
#
_symmetry.space_group_name_H-M   'P 1'
#
loop_
_entity.id
_entity.type
_entity.pdbx_description
1 polymer ?
#
loop_
_entity_poly.entity_id
_entity_poly.type
_entity_poly.pdbx_seq_one_letter_code
_entity_poly.pdbx_strand_id
1 'polypeptide(L)'
;MKRSILSILTVFIITLSAIAQPRLSSNKETHNFGQIEWKHPVTVEYTITNTGDKPLVLTNVTTSCACSVADWTKKPIAPGEKGTVSATFDAKALGHFEKTIGIYSNAQPSLVYLKFVGEVVQEVTDFAKTHPYAIGSIRLDRTEFDFPDAHRGEKPTITFSVVNLSDRPYEPVLMHLPPYLKMEAEPKVLLKGKKGTVKLTLDASQLNDYGLTQTSVYLSRFAGDKVSEDNEIPVSAILLPDFSRMTAKDSLDAPAIRISETNIDLSVPLIKKKKASYNILIANAGKTPLVISKLQVFNSSVGVSLKKTVLPPDGMTKLKVTIRKRDVGNKKHHLRILMITNDPLNPKVEINIKR
;
A
#
# COMPACT_ATOMS: atom_id res chain seq x y z
N MET A 1 -71.94 14.72 58.43
CA MET A 1 -71.39 13.34 58.35
C MET A 1 -70.61 13.22 57.04
N LYS A 2 -69.31 13.43 57.07
CA LYS A 2 -68.41 13.22 55.93
C LYS A 2 -67.37 12.18 56.31
N ARG A 3 -67.48 11.00 55.75
CA ARG A 3 -66.51 9.91 55.95
C ARG A 3 -65.38 10.13 54.93
N SER A 4 -64.20 10.44 55.45
CA SER A 4 -62.95 10.48 54.63
C SER A 4 -62.44 9.04 54.46
N ILE A 5 -62.38 8.58 53.23
CA ILE A 5 -61.73 7.31 52.88
C ILE A 5 -60.27 7.64 52.63
N LEU A 6 -59.38 7.17 53.50
CA LEU A 6 -57.95 7.26 53.38
C LEU A 6 -57.45 6.07 52.51
N SER A 7 -57.19 6.30 51.25
CA SER A 7 -56.60 5.29 50.36
C SER A 7 -55.10 5.17 50.66
N ILE A 8 -54.72 4.06 51.26
CA ILE A 8 -53.29 3.69 51.40
C ILE A 8 -52.80 3.12 50.07
N LEU A 9 -52.06 3.92 49.32
CA LEU A 9 -51.38 3.52 48.09
C LEU A 9 -50.05 2.80 48.50
N THR A 10 -50.10 1.49 48.57
CA THR A 10 -48.93 0.65 48.84
C THR A 10 -48.08 0.61 47.57
N VAL A 11 -47.04 1.42 47.49
CA VAL A 11 -46.04 1.36 46.39
C VAL A 11 -45.20 0.10 46.64
N PHE A 12 -45.46 -0.93 45.83
CA PHE A 12 -44.65 -2.13 45.76
C PHE A 12 -43.36 -1.82 44.98
N ILE A 13 -42.31 -1.40 45.70
CA ILE A 13 -40.98 -1.23 45.14
C ILE A 13 -40.41 -2.62 44.88
N ILE A 14 -40.54 -3.10 43.64
CA ILE A 14 -39.79 -4.27 43.16
C ILE A 14 -38.32 -3.85 43.04
N THR A 15 -37.53 -4.07 44.07
CA THR A 15 -36.09 -4.01 43.99
C THR A 15 -35.63 -5.13 43.07
N LEU A 16 -35.32 -4.80 41.81
CA LEU A 16 -34.50 -5.66 40.97
C LEU A 16 -33.16 -5.83 41.68
N SER A 17 -33.01 -6.91 42.43
CA SER A 17 -31.71 -7.30 42.94
C SER A 17 -30.83 -7.66 41.76
N ALA A 18 -30.09 -6.69 41.22
CA ALA A 18 -29.01 -6.99 40.30
C ALA A 18 -28.08 -7.97 41.02
N ILE A 19 -28.07 -9.23 40.57
CA ILE A 19 -27.18 -10.25 41.15
C ILE A 19 -25.76 -9.80 40.77
N ALA A 20 -25.12 -9.16 41.75
CA ALA A 20 -23.74 -8.75 41.66
C ALA A 20 -22.85 -9.97 41.40
N GLN A 21 -22.20 -10.04 40.27
CA GLN A 21 -21.37 -11.18 39.85
C GLN A 21 -20.06 -10.74 39.24
N PRO A 22 -18.97 -11.47 39.44
CA PRO A 22 -17.75 -11.23 38.68
C PRO A 22 -17.98 -11.55 37.20
N ARG A 23 -17.38 -10.77 36.31
CA ARG A 23 -17.41 -11.01 34.88
C ARG A 23 -15.98 -10.93 34.33
N LEU A 24 -15.62 -11.94 33.53
CA LEU A 24 -14.34 -12.04 32.87
C LEU A 24 -14.44 -11.49 31.45
N SER A 25 -13.60 -10.53 31.11
CA SER A 25 -13.37 -10.07 29.75
C SER A 25 -11.88 -10.15 29.42
N SER A 26 -11.54 -10.55 28.19
CA SER A 26 -10.16 -10.58 27.71
C SER A 26 -9.96 -9.49 26.65
N ASN A 27 -8.75 -8.93 26.60
CA ASN A 27 -8.35 -7.94 25.57
C ASN A 27 -8.36 -8.51 24.15
N LYS A 28 -8.25 -9.82 24.00
CA LYS A 28 -8.32 -10.58 22.74
C LYS A 28 -8.75 -12.01 23.01
N GLU A 29 -9.47 -12.62 22.08
CA GLU A 29 -9.86 -14.04 22.16
C GLU A 29 -8.83 -14.95 21.51
N THR A 30 -8.19 -14.47 20.45
CA THR A 30 -7.17 -15.20 19.70
C THR A 30 -5.94 -14.35 19.53
N HIS A 31 -4.76 -14.94 19.75
CA HIS A 31 -3.47 -14.36 19.42
C HIS A 31 -2.83 -15.12 18.27
N ASN A 32 -2.37 -14.42 17.24
CA ASN A 32 -1.65 -15.02 16.13
C ASN A 32 -0.16 -14.61 16.18
N PHE A 33 0.72 -15.57 16.41
CA PHE A 33 2.16 -15.36 16.39
C PHE A 33 2.73 -15.14 14.98
N GLY A 34 2.01 -15.59 13.92
CA GLY A 34 2.56 -15.71 12.59
C GLY A 34 3.57 -16.85 12.50
N GLN A 35 4.70 -16.62 11.83
CA GLN A 35 5.81 -17.58 11.81
C GLN A 35 6.67 -17.42 13.06
N ILE A 36 6.99 -18.54 13.68
CA ILE A 36 7.94 -18.64 14.80
C ILE A 36 9.01 -19.67 14.46
N GLU A 37 10.22 -19.42 14.93
CA GLU A 37 11.34 -20.30 14.64
C GLU A 37 11.29 -21.59 15.45
N TRP A 38 11.67 -22.70 14.83
CA TRP A 38 11.70 -24.01 15.44
C TRP A 38 12.60 -24.04 16.68
N LYS A 39 12.10 -24.64 17.76
CA LYS A 39 12.75 -24.68 19.08
C LYS A 39 12.99 -23.30 19.74
N HIS A 40 12.38 -22.24 19.25
CA HIS A 40 12.37 -20.96 19.93
C HIS A 40 11.01 -20.77 20.63
N PRO A 41 10.93 -20.96 21.95
CA PRO A 41 9.69 -20.82 22.70
C PRO A 41 9.14 -19.40 22.60
N VAL A 42 7.82 -19.27 22.50
CA VAL A 42 7.13 -17.98 22.49
C VAL A 42 6.09 -17.93 23.61
N THR A 43 5.90 -16.75 24.18
CA THR A 43 4.92 -16.53 25.26
C THR A 43 3.85 -15.56 24.78
N VAL A 44 2.57 -15.94 24.96
CA VAL A 44 1.43 -15.03 24.82
C VAL A 44 0.98 -14.57 26.18
N GLU A 45 0.59 -13.29 26.25
CA GLU A 45 -0.05 -12.72 27.42
C GLU A 45 -1.44 -12.18 27.06
N TYR A 46 -2.41 -12.51 27.89
CA TYR A 46 -3.77 -12.00 27.83
C TYR A 46 -4.04 -11.15 29.06
N THR A 47 -4.57 -9.96 28.84
CA THR A 47 -5.06 -9.10 29.91
C THR A 47 -6.51 -9.47 30.20
N ILE A 48 -6.77 -9.93 31.40
CA ILE A 48 -8.09 -10.25 31.92
C ILE A 48 -8.62 -9.07 32.71
N THR A 49 -9.76 -8.54 32.34
CA THR A 49 -10.42 -7.43 33.06
C THR A 49 -11.65 -7.97 33.78
N ASN A 50 -11.82 -7.63 35.05
CA ASN A 50 -13.05 -7.87 35.76
C ASN A 50 -14.06 -6.77 35.41
N THR A 51 -15.01 -7.07 34.54
CA THR A 51 -16.08 -6.14 34.14
C THR A 51 -17.36 -6.31 35.00
N GLY A 52 -17.31 -7.15 36.02
CA GLY A 52 -18.38 -7.33 37.00
C GLY A 52 -18.20 -6.42 38.21
N ASP A 53 -19.04 -6.60 39.20
CA ASP A 53 -19.12 -5.81 40.44
C ASP A 53 -18.71 -6.58 41.71
N LYS A 54 -18.24 -7.84 41.56
CA LYS A 54 -17.63 -8.66 42.61
C LYS A 54 -16.20 -9.05 42.22
N PRO A 55 -15.31 -9.34 43.20
CA PRO A 55 -13.96 -9.82 42.92
C PRO A 55 -13.95 -11.07 42.03
N LEU A 56 -13.19 -11.02 40.96
CA LEU A 56 -12.96 -12.14 40.04
C LEU A 56 -11.77 -12.97 40.55
N VAL A 57 -11.97 -14.27 40.72
CA VAL A 57 -10.93 -15.22 41.12
C VAL A 57 -10.69 -16.22 40.00
N LEU A 58 -9.46 -16.23 39.45
CA LEU A 58 -9.04 -17.26 38.49
C LEU A 58 -8.58 -18.49 39.29
N THR A 59 -9.37 -19.57 39.23
CA THR A 59 -9.16 -20.74 40.05
C THR A 59 -8.17 -21.73 39.43
N ASN A 60 -8.16 -21.82 38.10
CA ASN A 60 -7.25 -22.70 37.37
C ASN A 60 -7.06 -22.20 35.92
N VAL A 61 -5.93 -22.51 35.33
CA VAL A 61 -5.67 -22.28 33.89
C VAL A 61 -5.06 -23.56 33.31
N THR A 62 -5.67 -24.06 32.24
CA THR A 62 -5.24 -25.27 31.54
C THR A 62 -4.86 -24.94 30.09
N THR A 63 -3.97 -25.73 29.51
CA THR A 63 -3.59 -25.66 28.09
C THR A 63 -3.95 -26.96 27.38
N SER A 64 -4.24 -26.89 26.07
CA SER A 64 -4.67 -28.04 25.26
C SER A 64 -3.57 -29.06 24.98
N CYS A 65 -2.32 -28.81 25.36
CA CYS A 65 -1.21 -29.77 25.23
C CYS A 65 -0.15 -29.57 26.31
N ALA A 66 0.64 -30.61 26.55
CA ALA A 66 1.75 -30.62 27.51
C ALA A 66 2.96 -29.74 27.05
N CYS A 67 2.96 -29.28 25.79
CA CYS A 67 3.98 -28.39 25.22
C CYS A 67 3.78 -26.92 25.59
N SER A 68 2.78 -26.60 26.40
CA SER A 68 2.49 -25.24 26.85
C SER A 68 2.42 -25.17 28.37
N VAL A 69 3.10 -24.19 28.95
CA VAL A 69 3.08 -23.88 30.39
C VAL A 69 2.28 -22.58 30.58
N ALA A 70 1.32 -22.61 31.50
CA ALA A 70 0.49 -21.46 31.83
C ALA A 70 0.85 -20.87 33.20
N ASP A 71 0.80 -19.53 33.29
CA ASP A 71 0.82 -18.80 34.55
C ASP A 71 -0.29 -17.72 34.54
N TRP A 72 -0.76 -17.32 35.73
CA TRP A 72 -1.86 -16.35 35.83
C TRP A 72 -1.90 -15.64 37.17
N THR A 73 -2.61 -14.51 37.23
CA THR A 73 -2.86 -13.75 38.44
C THR A 73 -3.60 -14.59 39.49
N LYS A 74 -2.95 -14.88 40.62
CA LYS A 74 -3.50 -15.72 41.72
C LYS A 74 -4.35 -14.92 42.69
N LYS A 75 -4.13 -13.60 42.79
CA LYS A 75 -4.91 -12.73 43.68
C LYS A 75 -6.26 -12.40 43.08
N PRO A 76 -7.30 -12.20 43.91
CA PRO A 76 -8.59 -11.71 43.44
C PRO A 76 -8.45 -10.38 42.68
N ILE A 77 -9.07 -10.27 41.52
CA ILE A 77 -9.08 -9.07 40.68
C ILE A 77 -10.33 -8.26 41.07
N ALA A 78 -10.13 -7.05 41.58
CA ALA A 78 -11.24 -6.20 41.99
C ALA A 78 -12.07 -5.71 40.78
N PRO A 79 -13.32 -5.27 40.98
CA PRO A 79 -14.12 -4.65 39.92
C PRO A 79 -13.37 -3.55 39.17
N GLY A 80 -13.34 -3.63 37.85
CA GLY A 80 -12.60 -2.70 36.97
C GLY A 80 -11.10 -2.95 36.86
N GLU A 81 -10.51 -3.76 37.73
CA GLU A 81 -9.08 -4.07 37.73
C GLU A 81 -8.71 -5.16 36.71
N LYS A 82 -7.40 -5.28 36.47
CA LYS A 82 -6.82 -6.18 35.48
C LYS A 82 -5.93 -7.23 36.15
N GLY A 83 -5.96 -8.43 35.58
CA GLY A 83 -5.03 -9.52 35.83
C GLY A 83 -4.43 -10.00 34.51
N THR A 84 -3.51 -10.95 34.60
CA THR A 84 -2.83 -11.55 33.43
C THR A 84 -3.02 -13.06 33.41
N VAL A 85 -3.08 -13.62 32.21
CA VAL A 85 -2.93 -15.03 31.92
C VAL A 85 -1.90 -15.16 30.81
N SER A 86 -0.81 -15.87 31.07
CA SER A 86 0.24 -16.12 30.08
C SER A 86 0.37 -17.61 29.77
N ALA A 87 0.80 -17.93 28.55
CA ALA A 87 1.15 -19.29 28.16
C ALA A 87 2.37 -19.28 27.27
N THR A 88 3.32 -20.16 27.57
CA THR A 88 4.55 -20.36 26.80
C THR A 88 4.44 -21.64 25.99
N PHE A 89 4.62 -21.52 24.67
CA PHE A 89 4.62 -22.62 23.72
C PHE A 89 6.05 -22.96 23.32
N ASP A 90 6.44 -24.23 23.32
CA ASP A 90 7.83 -24.69 23.16
C ASP A 90 8.32 -24.77 21.71
N ALA A 91 7.45 -24.62 20.72
CA ALA A 91 7.75 -24.60 19.28
C ALA A 91 8.56 -25.81 18.76
N LYS A 92 8.42 -27.02 19.38
CA LYS A 92 9.23 -28.20 18.99
C LYS A 92 8.73 -28.95 17.75
N ALA A 93 7.48 -28.74 17.34
CA ALA A 93 6.90 -29.38 16.16
C ALA A 93 6.75 -28.38 15.03
N LEU A 94 7.30 -28.69 13.84
CA LEU A 94 7.13 -27.87 12.63
C LEU A 94 5.69 -27.90 12.13
N GLY A 95 5.24 -26.81 11.50
CA GLY A 95 3.93 -26.66 10.88
C GLY A 95 2.97 -25.78 11.66
N HIS A 96 1.73 -25.74 11.21
CA HIS A 96 0.68 -24.92 11.80
C HIS A 96 0.27 -25.45 13.17
N PHE A 97 -0.02 -24.55 14.10
CA PHE A 97 -0.54 -24.90 15.41
C PHE A 97 -1.73 -24.01 15.80
N GLU A 98 -2.70 -24.62 16.46
CA GLU A 98 -3.75 -23.95 17.19
C GLU A 98 -3.76 -24.54 18.61
N LYS A 99 -3.68 -23.68 19.63
CA LYS A 99 -3.66 -24.06 21.03
C LYS A 99 -4.73 -23.28 21.79
N THR A 100 -5.35 -23.94 22.72
CA THR A 100 -6.42 -23.38 23.55
C THR A 100 -5.98 -23.28 24.99
N ILE A 101 -6.34 -22.20 25.66
CA ILE A 101 -6.16 -21.94 27.07
C ILE A 101 -7.56 -21.93 27.70
N GLY A 102 -7.83 -22.83 28.61
CA GLY A 102 -9.07 -22.84 29.41
C GLY A 102 -8.86 -22.10 30.72
N ILE A 103 -9.62 -21.03 30.96
CA ILE A 103 -9.56 -20.21 32.18
C ILE A 103 -10.78 -20.51 33.02
N TYR A 104 -10.56 -21.14 34.20
CA TYR A 104 -11.59 -21.42 35.19
C TYR A 104 -11.66 -20.27 36.19
N SER A 105 -12.87 -19.82 36.51
CA SER A 105 -13.08 -18.69 37.42
C SER A 105 -14.42 -18.79 38.15
N ASN A 106 -14.65 -17.92 39.11
CA ASN A 106 -15.94 -17.73 39.77
C ASN A 106 -16.93 -16.86 38.97
N ALA A 107 -16.60 -16.48 37.73
CA ALA A 107 -17.47 -15.72 36.82
C ALA A 107 -18.55 -16.62 36.16
N GLN A 108 -19.47 -15.97 35.43
CA GLN A 108 -20.40 -16.67 34.54
C GLN A 108 -20.12 -16.18 33.08
N PRO A 109 -19.76 -17.11 32.16
CA PRO A 109 -19.51 -18.54 32.38
C PRO A 109 -18.25 -18.80 33.23
N SER A 110 -18.25 -19.94 33.97
CA SER A 110 -17.12 -20.31 34.84
C SER A 110 -15.88 -20.78 34.12
N LEU A 111 -16.02 -21.07 32.82
CA LEU A 111 -14.93 -21.49 31.92
C LEU A 111 -14.97 -20.64 30.66
N VAL A 112 -13.85 -19.98 30.35
CA VAL A 112 -13.64 -19.21 29.15
C VAL A 112 -12.44 -19.77 28.40
N TYR A 113 -12.53 -19.88 27.07
CA TYR A 113 -11.45 -20.34 26.23
C TYR A 113 -10.84 -19.19 25.47
N LEU A 114 -9.52 -19.09 25.55
CA LEU A 114 -8.69 -18.22 24.68
C LEU A 114 -7.83 -19.09 23.77
N LYS A 115 -7.40 -18.55 22.62
CA LYS A 115 -6.63 -19.29 21.63
C LYS A 115 -5.37 -18.57 21.24
N PHE A 116 -4.34 -19.33 20.89
CA PHE A 116 -3.22 -18.80 20.13
C PHE A 116 -2.88 -19.74 18.97
N VAL A 117 -2.48 -19.13 17.85
CA VAL A 117 -2.23 -19.81 16.59
C VAL A 117 -0.92 -19.33 15.99
N GLY A 118 -0.36 -20.08 15.06
CA GLY A 118 0.83 -19.71 14.31
C GLY A 118 1.35 -20.85 13.45
N GLU A 119 2.55 -20.69 12.95
CA GLU A 119 3.26 -21.68 12.16
C GLU A 119 4.72 -21.77 12.65
N VAL A 120 5.15 -22.96 13.06
CA VAL A 120 6.56 -23.21 13.38
C VAL A 120 7.30 -23.53 12.10
N VAL A 121 8.33 -22.73 11.78
CA VAL A 121 9.17 -22.86 10.58
C VAL A 121 10.63 -23.08 11.00
N GLN A 122 11.45 -23.68 10.13
CA GLN A 122 12.87 -23.87 10.44
C GLN A 122 13.61 -22.53 10.57
N GLU A 123 13.26 -21.56 9.71
CA GLU A 123 13.81 -20.21 9.69
C GLU A 123 12.67 -19.23 9.41
N VAL A 124 12.59 -18.17 10.22
CA VAL A 124 11.60 -17.10 10.00
C VAL A 124 12.02 -16.27 8.80
N THR A 125 11.12 -16.12 7.84
CA THR A 125 11.39 -15.32 6.65
C THR A 125 11.55 -13.83 7.03
N ASP A 126 12.75 -13.30 6.83
CA ASP A 126 12.99 -11.84 6.93
C ASP A 126 12.46 -11.14 5.67
N PHE A 127 11.21 -10.67 5.77
CA PHE A 127 10.60 -9.95 4.67
C PHE A 127 11.24 -8.58 4.40
N ALA A 128 12.07 -8.04 5.29
CA ALA A 128 12.71 -6.75 5.06
C ALA A 128 13.67 -6.78 3.86
N LYS A 129 14.26 -7.93 3.57
CA LYS A 129 15.16 -8.11 2.41
C LYS A 129 14.40 -8.17 1.08
N THR A 130 13.25 -8.83 1.04
CA THR A 130 12.47 -9.06 -0.19
C THR A 130 11.38 -8.02 -0.41
N HIS A 131 10.88 -7.43 0.67
CA HIS A 131 9.83 -6.42 0.70
C HIS A 131 10.29 -5.24 1.57
N PRO A 132 11.24 -4.43 1.07
CA PRO A 132 11.90 -3.40 1.87
C PRO A 132 10.97 -2.23 2.25
N TYR A 133 9.90 -2.03 1.50
CA TYR A 133 9.00 -0.89 1.71
C TYR A 133 7.88 -1.25 2.68
N ALA A 134 7.68 -0.42 3.69
CA ALA A 134 6.65 -0.61 4.71
C ALA A 134 5.58 0.49 4.62
N ILE A 135 4.33 0.09 4.53
CA ILE A 135 3.15 0.96 4.64
C ILE A 135 2.34 0.44 5.83
N GLY A 136 2.58 1.01 7.01
CA GLY A 136 2.08 0.46 8.27
C GLY A 136 2.64 -0.95 8.54
N SER A 137 1.76 -1.90 8.79
CA SER A 137 2.12 -3.33 8.97
C SER A 137 2.16 -4.13 7.66
N ILE A 138 1.99 -3.49 6.52
CA ILE A 138 2.05 -4.12 5.21
C ILE A 138 3.41 -3.82 4.58
N ARG A 139 4.05 -4.83 4.01
CA ARG A 139 5.30 -4.65 3.27
C ARG A 139 5.11 -4.94 1.79
N LEU A 140 5.87 -4.20 0.96
CA LEU A 140 5.83 -4.29 -0.50
C LEU A 140 7.24 -4.51 -1.05
N ASP A 141 7.31 -5.14 -2.22
CA ASP A 141 8.55 -5.29 -2.97
C ASP A 141 8.92 -4.00 -3.73
N ARG A 142 7.95 -3.11 -3.99
CA ARG A 142 8.12 -1.81 -4.66
C ARG A 142 7.06 -0.79 -4.25
N THR A 143 7.34 0.51 -4.46
CA THR A 143 6.44 1.63 -4.16
C THR A 143 6.22 2.57 -5.33
N GLU A 144 6.67 2.22 -6.53
CA GLU A 144 6.43 2.98 -7.76
C GLU A 144 5.91 2.03 -8.81
N PHE A 145 4.84 2.43 -9.49
CA PHE A 145 4.15 1.59 -10.47
C PHE A 145 4.23 2.24 -11.85
N ASP A 146 5.30 1.92 -12.56
CA ASP A 146 5.53 2.39 -13.92
C ASP A 146 5.09 1.32 -14.91
N PHE A 147 4.01 1.59 -15.65
CA PHE A 147 3.56 0.72 -16.72
C PHE A 147 4.53 0.75 -17.92
N PRO A 148 4.68 -0.34 -18.65
CA PRO A 148 5.30 -0.31 -19.98
C PRO A 148 4.61 0.72 -20.87
N ASP A 149 5.36 1.28 -21.83
CA ASP A 149 4.76 2.11 -22.87
C ASP A 149 3.64 1.33 -23.57
N ALA A 150 2.51 2.00 -23.81
CA ALA A 150 1.32 1.36 -24.35
C ALA A 150 0.74 2.13 -25.52
N HIS A 151 0.11 1.40 -26.44
CA HIS A 151 -0.70 1.95 -27.52
C HIS A 151 -2.18 1.94 -27.13
N ARG A 152 -2.97 2.76 -27.80
CA ARG A 152 -4.41 2.83 -27.55
C ARG A 152 -5.08 1.46 -27.80
N GLY A 153 -5.82 0.98 -26.78
CA GLY A 153 -6.50 -0.32 -26.82
C GLY A 153 -5.71 -1.46 -26.17
N GLU A 154 -4.44 -1.28 -25.90
CA GLU A 154 -3.66 -2.26 -25.13
C GLU A 154 -4.02 -2.23 -23.64
N LYS A 155 -3.72 -3.35 -22.97
CA LYS A 155 -3.97 -3.54 -21.53
C LYS A 155 -2.73 -4.08 -20.82
N PRO A 156 -1.66 -3.28 -20.74
CA PRO A 156 -0.46 -3.72 -20.03
C PRO A 156 -0.76 -3.94 -18.56
N THR A 157 -0.01 -4.86 -17.95
CA THR A 157 -0.12 -5.21 -16.54
C THR A 157 1.20 -5.06 -15.84
N ILE A 158 1.14 -4.67 -14.59
CA ILE A 158 2.25 -4.78 -13.63
C ILE A 158 1.80 -5.63 -12.45
N THR A 159 2.75 -6.31 -11.83
CA THR A 159 2.52 -7.07 -10.60
C THR A 159 3.48 -6.59 -9.52
N PHE A 160 3.01 -6.60 -8.30
CA PHE A 160 3.82 -6.36 -7.12
C PHE A 160 3.41 -7.32 -6.01
N SER A 161 4.33 -7.57 -5.11
CA SER A 161 4.10 -8.47 -4.00
C SER A 161 3.85 -7.71 -2.71
N VAL A 162 2.91 -8.20 -1.91
CA VAL A 162 2.56 -7.66 -0.59
C VAL A 162 2.68 -8.73 0.48
N VAL A 163 3.09 -8.33 1.67
CA VAL A 163 3.15 -9.21 2.86
C VAL A 163 2.37 -8.55 3.99
N ASN A 164 1.50 -9.33 4.62
CA ASN A 164 0.79 -8.91 5.82
C ASN A 164 1.60 -9.26 7.07
N LEU A 165 2.09 -8.24 7.80
CA LEU A 165 2.73 -8.42 9.12
C LEU A 165 1.81 -8.01 10.28
N SER A 166 0.55 -7.60 10.00
CA SER A 166 -0.44 -7.30 11.05
C SER A 166 -0.98 -8.58 11.71
N ASP A 167 -1.54 -8.44 12.91
CA ASP A 167 -2.18 -9.55 13.63
C ASP A 167 -3.57 -9.93 13.09
N ARG A 168 -4.06 -9.24 12.06
CA ARG A 168 -5.39 -9.46 11.48
C ARG A 168 -5.27 -9.94 10.04
N PRO A 169 -6.25 -10.71 9.53
CA PRO A 169 -6.39 -10.96 8.11
C PRO A 169 -6.45 -9.65 7.35
N TYR A 170 -5.74 -9.58 6.23
CA TYR A 170 -5.60 -8.39 5.42
C TYR A 170 -6.06 -8.65 3.99
N GLU A 171 -6.93 -7.80 3.49
CA GLU A 171 -7.33 -7.76 2.08
C GLU A 171 -6.62 -6.57 1.41
N PRO A 172 -5.74 -6.82 0.41
CA PRO A 172 -5.09 -5.74 -0.33
C PRO A 172 -6.12 -4.91 -1.10
N VAL A 173 -6.15 -3.61 -0.86
CA VAL A 173 -7.03 -2.66 -1.54
C VAL A 173 -6.23 -1.42 -1.92
N LEU A 174 -6.33 -1.00 -3.18
CA LEU A 174 -5.86 0.30 -3.64
C LEU A 174 -7.04 1.28 -3.70
N MET A 175 -6.97 2.32 -2.90
CA MET A 175 -7.95 3.40 -2.86
C MET A 175 -7.65 4.43 -3.96
N HIS A 176 -8.67 5.21 -4.37
CA HIS A 176 -8.60 6.23 -5.42
C HIS A 176 -8.11 5.69 -6.77
N LEU A 177 -8.48 4.45 -7.08
CA LEU A 177 -8.15 3.82 -8.34
C LEU A 177 -8.90 4.54 -9.48
N PRO A 178 -8.20 5.17 -10.45
CA PRO A 178 -8.89 5.82 -11.57
C PRO A 178 -9.55 4.77 -12.48
N PRO A 179 -10.57 5.16 -13.29
CA PRO A 179 -11.35 4.21 -14.10
C PRO A 179 -10.52 3.36 -15.08
N TYR A 180 -9.39 3.91 -15.55
CA TYR A 180 -8.47 3.21 -16.45
C TYR A 180 -7.55 2.19 -15.77
N LEU A 181 -7.61 2.06 -14.44
CA LEU A 181 -6.85 1.05 -13.69
C LEU A 181 -7.80 0.03 -13.06
N LYS A 182 -7.42 -1.25 -13.13
CA LYS A 182 -8.08 -2.37 -12.46
C LYS A 182 -7.07 -3.12 -11.61
N MET A 183 -7.50 -3.54 -10.43
CA MET A 183 -6.69 -4.28 -9.48
C MET A 183 -7.29 -5.66 -9.22
N GLU A 184 -6.42 -6.67 -9.12
CA GLU A 184 -6.74 -8.03 -8.70
C GLU A 184 -5.67 -8.48 -7.69
N ALA A 185 -6.08 -9.14 -6.60
CA ALA A 185 -5.17 -9.67 -5.59
C ALA A 185 -5.33 -11.19 -5.44
N GLU A 186 -4.22 -11.91 -5.33
CA GLU A 186 -4.19 -13.35 -5.14
C GLU A 186 -3.14 -13.73 -4.06
N PRO A 187 -3.56 -14.41 -2.98
CA PRO A 187 -4.94 -14.62 -2.57
C PRO A 187 -5.65 -13.32 -2.15
N LYS A 188 -7.00 -13.32 -2.15
CA LYS A 188 -7.78 -12.14 -1.77
C LYS A 188 -7.54 -11.70 -0.33
N VAL A 189 -7.28 -12.65 0.57
CA VAL A 189 -7.04 -12.39 1.99
C VAL A 189 -5.70 -12.98 2.41
N LEU A 190 -4.88 -12.19 3.05
CA LEU A 190 -3.55 -12.56 3.54
C LEU A 190 -3.59 -12.68 5.07
N LEU A 191 -3.27 -13.85 5.57
CA LEU A 191 -3.02 -14.06 7.00
C LEU A 191 -1.66 -13.45 7.40
N LYS A 192 -1.43 -13.29 8.71
CA LYS A 192 -0.15 -12.81 9.24
C LYS A 192 1.04 -13.64 8.72
N GLY A 193 2.09 -12.94 8.25
CA GLY A 193 3.30 -13.56 7.70
C GLY A 193 3.11 -14.18 6.31
N LYS A 194 1.94 -14.06 5.69
CA LYS A 194 1.72 -14.56 4.33
C LYS A 194 1.86 -13.44 3.30
N LYS A 195 2.38 -13.83 2.13
CA LYS A 195 2.53 -12.95 0.96
C LYS A 195 1.44 -13.21 -0.06
N GLY A 196 1.10 -12.19 -0.83
CA GLY A 196 0.24 -12.27 -1.99
C GLY A 196 0.78 -11.44 -3.14
N THR A 197 0.21 -11.64 -4.30
CA THR A 197 0.51 -10.89 -5.52
C THR A 197 -0.66 -9.99 -5.84
N VAL A 198 -0.38 -8.73 -6.12
CA VAL A 198 -1.36 -7.78 -6.63
C VAL A 198 -1.02 -7.48 -8.09
N LYS A 199 -2.00 -7.65 -8.96
CA LYS A 199 -1.93 -7.34 -10.38
C LYS A 199 -2.70 -6.05 -10.64
N LEU A 200 -2.04 -5.08 -11.26
CA LEU A 200 -2.64 -3.84 -11.71
C LEU A 200 -2.66 -3.83 -13.24
N THR A 201 -3.83 -3.61 -13.83
CA THR A 201 -4.05 -3.59 -15.29
C THR A 201 -4.44 -2.18 -15.71
N LEU A 202 -3.72 -1.62 -16.68
CA LEU A 202 -4.04 -0.36 -17.34
C LEU A 202 -4.89 -0.61 -18.57
N ASP A 203 -6.04 0.03 -18.70
CA ASP A 203 -6.80 0.11 -19.96
C ASP A 203 -6.38 1.38 -20.72
N ALA A 204 -5.42 1.24 -21.65
CA ALA A 204 -4.88 2.36 -22.39
C ALA A 204 -5.90 3.02 -23.35
N SER A 205 -7.06 2.38 -23.62
CA SER A 205 -8.14 3.01 -24.40
C SER A 205 -8.80 4.18 -23.67
N GLN A 206 -8.72 4.19 -22.34
CA GLN A 206 -9.31 5.22 -21.49
C GLN A 206 -8.35 6.40 -21.19
N LEU A 207 -7.11 6.32 -21.66
CA LEU A 207 -6.20 7.46 -21.59
C LEU A 207 -6.55 8.47 -22.68
N ASN A 208 -6.74 9.73 -22.28
CA ASN A 208 -7.21 10.77 -23.19
C ASN A 208 -6.13 11.26 -24.15
N ASP A 209 -4.92 11.50 -23.65
CA ASP A 209 -3.83 12.16 -24.35
C ASP A 209 -2.61 11.26 -24.52
N TYR A 210 -1.88 11.44 -25.62
CA TYR A 210 -0.52 10.90 -25.77
C TYR A 210 0.44 11.46 -24.71
N GLY A 211 1.47 10.67 -24.41
CA GLY A 211 2.53 11.00 -23.46
C GLY A 211 2.25 10.44 -22.07
N LEU A 212 2.91 11.01 -21.07
CA LEU A 212 2.87 10.53 -19.70
C LEU A 212 1.57 10.98 -19.00
N THR A 213 0.87 10.01 -18.47
CA THR A 213 -0.18 10.16 -17.47
C THR A 213 0.38 9.74 -16.12
N GLN A 214 0.25 10.58 -15.10
CA GLN A 214 0.65 10.30 -13.73
C GLN A 214 -0.54 10.45 -12.80
N THR A 215 -0.65 9.54 -11.84
CA THR A 215 -1.65 9.56 -10.78
C THR A 215 -1.07 8.95 -9.52
N SER A 216 -1.77 9.09 -8.40
CA SER A 216 -1.45 8.39 -7.17
C SER A 216 -2.61 7.48 -6.80
N VAL A 217 -2.27 6.27 -6.35
CA VAL A 217 -3.17 5.35 -5.69
C VAL A 217 -2.70 5.18 -4.25
N TYR A 218 -3.56 4.70 -3.37
CA TYR A 218 -3.24 4.64 -1.95
C TYR A 218 -3.50 3.23 -1.43
N LEU A 219 -2.47 2.58 -0.87
CA LEU A 219 -2.67 1.25 -0.28
C LEU A 219 -3.42 1.38 1.05
N SER A 220 -4.57 0.74 1.16
CA SER A 220 -5.28 0.63 2.43
C SER A 220 -4.52 -0.28 3.39
N ARG A 221 -4.17 0.20 4.58
CA ARG A 221 -3.45 -0.56 5.62
C ARG A 221 -4.38 -1.45 6.44
N PHE A 222 -5.66 -1.09 6.48
CA PHE A 222 -6.75 -1.78 7.19
C PHE A 222 -8.12 -1.30 6.71
N ALA A 223 -9.17 -2.03 7.01
CA ALA A 223 -10.53 -1.64 6.62
C ALA A 223 -10.92 -0.27 7.22
N GLY A 224 -11.32 0.67 6.36
CA GLY A 224 -11.67 2.04 6.74
C GLY A 224 -10.46 2.99 6.84
N ASP A 225 -9.30 2.61 6.33
CA ASP A 225 -8.13 3.48 6.23
C ASP A 225 -8.41 4.72 5.36
N LYS A 226 -7.63 5.78 5.59
CA LYS A 226 -7.73 7.04 4.85
C LYS A 226 -6.47 7.26 4.00
N VAL A 227 -6.65 8.01 2.91
CA VAL A 227 -5.54 8.44 2.07
C VAL A 227 -4.63 9.43 2.81
N SER A 228 -3.32 9.24 2.68
CA SER A 228 -2.29 10.10 3.25
C SER A 228 -0.98 9.92 2.46
N GLU A 229 0.00 10.79 2.69
CA GLU A 229 1.34 10.64 2.10
C GLU A 229 2.02 9.33 2.50
N ASP A 230 1.66 8.76 3.68
CA ASP A 230 2.27 7.53 4.20
C ASP A 230 1.84 6.26 3.45
N ASN A 231 0.71 6.31 2.72
CA ASN A 231 0.20 5.17 1.96
C ASN A 231 0.03 5.47 0.48
N GLU A 232 0.60 6.59 0.01
CA GLU A 232 0.60 7.00 -1.39
C GLU A 232 1.59 6.17 -2.22
N ILE A 233 1.13 5.76 -3.39
CA ILE A 233 1.91 5.04 -4.39
C ILE A 233 1.72 5.75 -5.73
N PRO A 234 2.78 6.35 -6.30
CA PRO A 234 2.73 6.97 -7.61
C PRO A 234 2.60 5.90 -8.70
N VAL A 235 1.77 6.20 -9.68
CA VAL A 235 1.55 5.37 -10.87
C VAL A 235 1.79 6.19 -12.12
N SER A 236 2.55 5.65 -13.06
CA SER A 236 2.80 6.29 -14.35
C SER A 236 2.53 5.37 -15.54
N ALA A 237 2.07 5.96 -16.64
CA ALA A 237 1.84 5.27 -17.91
C ALA A 237 2.11 6.22 -19.07
N ILE A 238 2.73 5.74 -20.14
CA ILE A 238 2.98 6.52 -21.35
C ILE A 238 2.14 5.94 -22.49
N LEU A 239 1.26 6.78 -23.05
CA LEU A 239 0.50 6.45 -24.25
C LEU A 239 1.24 6.93 -25.51
N LEU A 240 1.51 6.00 -26.42
CA LEU A 240 2.18 6.23 -27.70
C LEU A 240 1.21 6.16 -28.88
N PRO A 241 1.50 6.84 -30.01
CA PRO A 241 0.81 6.61 -31.26
C PRO A 241 0.97 5.15 -31.74
N ASP A 242 -0.07 4.59 -32.33
CA ASP A 242 -0.06 3.25 -32.90
C ASP A 242 0.29 3.30 -34.39
N PHE A 243 1.31 2.56 -34.77
CA PHE A 243 1.81 2.43 -36.14
C PHE A 243 1.60 1.03 -36.73
N SER A 244 0.86 0.15 -36.06
CA SER A 244 0.64 -1.24 -36.45
C SER A 244 -0.05 -1.39 -37.82
N ARG A 245 -0.75 -0.36 -38.29
CA ARG A 245 -1.49 -0.32 -39.55
C ARG A 245 -0.71 0.29 -40.72
N MET A 246 0.53 0.72 -40.50
CA MET A 246 1.35 1.31 -41.56
C MET A 246 1.76 0.29 -42.59
N THR A 247 1.64 0.64 -43.90
CA THR A 247 2.16 -0.13 -44.99
C THR A 247 3.67 0.06 -45.14
N ALA A 248 4.33 -0.80 -45.92
CA ALA A 248 5.75 -0.65 -46.19
C ALA A 248 6.06 0.69 -46.89
N LYS A 249 5.16 1.19 -47.74
CA LYS A 249 5.28 2.50 -48.37
C LYS A 249 5.18 3.64 -47.34
N ASP A 250 4.21 3.55 -46.43
CA ASP A 250 4.04 4.56 -45.37
C ASP A 250 5.31 4.64 -44.50
N SER A 251 5.93 3.49 -44.21
CA SER A 251 7.19 3.45 -43.43
C SER A 251 8.36 4.08 -44.18
N LEU A 252 8.46 3.91 -45.53
CA LEU A 252 9.51 4.52 -46.36
C LEU A 252 9.34 6.04 -46.54
N ASP A 253 8.09 6.51 -46.45
CA ASP A 253 7.76 7.94 -46.59
C ASP A 253 7.48 8.60 -45.23
N ALA A 254 7.68 7.88 -44.13
CA ALA A 254 7.43 8.37 -42.78
C ALA A 254 8.27 9.62 -42.42
N PRO A 255 7.81 10.42 -41.48
CA PRO A 255 8.64 11.47 -40.89
C PRO A 255 9.80 10.83 -40.11
N ALA A 256 10.93 11.51 -40.04
CA ALA A 256 12.10 11.05 -39.29
C ALA A 256 12.68 12.20 -38.48
N ILE A 257 12.54 12.10 -37.15
CA ILE A 257 13.07 13.12 -36.25
C ILE A 257 14.58 13.00 -36.10
N ARG A 258 15.27 14.15 -36.17
CA ARG A 258 16.68 14.30 -35.82
C ARG A 258 16.80 15.34 -34.73
N ILE A 259 17.53 15.02 -33.68
CA ILE A 259 17.73 15.87 -32.52
C ILE A 259 19.21 16.06 -32.30
N SER A 260 19.64 17.31 -32.12
CA SER A 260 21.07 17.63 -31.94
C SER A 260 21.62 17.06 -30.63
N GLU A 261 20.80 16.95 -29.59
CA GLU A 261 21.25 16.54 -28.28
C GLU A 261 20.06 15.97 -27.45
N THR A 262 20.29 14.83 -26.80
CA THR A 262 19.31 14.18 -25.90
C THR A 262 19.77 14.14 -24.44
N ASN A 263 20.96 14.71 -24.15
CA ASN A 263 21.49 14.80 -22.78
C ASN A 263 22.00 16.23 -22.52
N ILE A 264 21.42 16.86 -21.52
CA ILE A 264 21.86 18.19 -21.06
C ILE A 264 22.65 18.01 -19.77
N ASP A 265 23.91 18.47 -19.75
CA ASP A 265 24.75 18.50 -18.57
C ASP A 265 24.69 19.85 -17.87
N LEU A 266 24.30 19.86 -16.59
CA LEU A 266 24.17 21.05 -15.76
C LEU A 266 25.36 21.27 -14.83
N SER A 267 26.34 20.38 -14.81
CA SER A 267 27.45 20.40 -13.85
C SER A 267 28.23 21.70 -13.86
N VAL A 268 28.34 22.36 -15.01
CA VAL A 268 29.10 23.61 -15.16
C VAL A 268 28.24 24.89 -15.16
N PRO A 269 27.14 24.99 -15.95
CA PRO A 269 26.40 26.25 -16.08
C PRO A 269 25.68 26.73 -14.85
N LEU A 270 25.15 25.79 -14.01
CA LEU A 270 24.40 26.13 -12.80
C LEU A 270 25.27 26.40 -11.57
N ILE A 271 26.56 26.10 -11.62
CA ILE A 271 27.51 26.50 -10.56
C ILE A 271 27.58 28.02 -10.45
N LYS A 272 27.59 28.71 -11.60
CA LYS A 272 27.81 30.16 -11.68
C LYS A 272 26.55 31.00 -11.90
N LYS A 273 25.42 30.42 -12.35
CA LYS A 273 24.20 31.15 -12.72
C LYS A 273 22.95 30.60 -12.06
N LYS A 274 21.99 31.48 -11.72
CA LYS A 274 20.66 31.09 -11.19
C LYS A 274 19.78 30.44 -12.24
N LYS A 275 20.11 30.55 -13.54
CA LYS A 275 19.33 30.06 -14.67
C LYS A 275 20.28 29.69 -15.82
N ALA A 276 20.02 28.53 -16.43
CA ALA A 276 20.68 28.10 -17.67
C ALA A 276 19.66 27.94 -18.78
N SER A 277 20.07 28.21 -20.03
CA SER A 277 19.21 28.01 -21.21
C SER A 277 20.00 27.28 -22.27
N TYR A 278 19.35 26.30 -22.89
CA TYR A 278 19.86 25.47 -23.97
C TYR A 278 18.94 25.53 -25.16
N ASN A 279 19.51 25.45 -26.37
CA ASN A 279 18.75 25.37 -27.61
C ASN A 279 19.08 24.04 -28.27
N ILE A 280 18.10 23.16 -28.35
CA ILE A 280 18.20 21.86 -29.01
C ILE A 280 17.57 22.03 -30.40
N LEU A 281 18.29 21.67 -31.44
CA LEU A 281 17.80 21.70 -32.81
C LEU A 281 17.00 20.39 -33.05
N ILE A 282 15.81 20.56 -33.60
CA ILE A 282 14.95 19.46 -34.03
C ILE A 282 14.72 19.63 -35.53
N ALA A 283 14.98 18.60 -36.33
CA ALA A 283 14.79 18.57 -37.75
C ALA A 283 13.96 17.36 -38.19
N ASN A 284 13.22 17.48 -39.27
CA ASN A 284 12.54 16.38 -39.93
C ASN A 284 13.41 15.95 -41.15
N ALA A 285 14.02 14.77 -41.04
CA ALA A 285 14.79 14.15 -42.13
C ALA A 285 13.95 13.14 -42.95
N GLY A 286 12.66 13.07 -42.69
CA GLY A 286 11.72 12.21 -43.41
C GLY A 286 11.02 12.92 -44.56
N LYS A 287 10.13 12.19 -45.24
CA LYS A 287 9.46 12.69 -46.47
C LYS A 287 8.06 13.23 -46.20
N THR A 288 7.48 12.98 -45.07
CA THR A 288 6.17 13.49 -44.65
C THR A 288 6.28 14.41 -43.43
N PRO A 289 5.29 15.25 -43.12
CA PRO A 289 5.38 16.18 -42.01
C PRO A 289 5.59 15.47 -40.67
N LEU A 290 6.60 15.88 -39.93
CA LEU A 290 6.85 15.48 -38.56
C LEU A 290 5.96 16.27 -37.63
N VAL A 291 5.13 15.58 -36.83
CA VAL A 291 4.24 16.18 -35.83
C VAL A 291 4.75 15.87 -34.43
N ILE A 292 4.98 16.88 -33.64
CA ILE A 292 5.26 16.77 -32.19
C ILE A 292 3.93 16.97 -31.48
N SER A 293 3.29 15.85 -31.13
CA SER A 293 1.93 15.82 -30.57
C SER A 293 1.89 16.17 -29.07
N LYS A 294 2.99 15.90 -28.35
CA LYS A 294 3.10 16.23 -26.91
C LYS A 294 4.52 16.61 -26.55
N LEU A 295 4.65 17.59 -25.65
CA LEU A 295 5.92 18.00 -25.05
C LEU A 295 5.65 18.20 -23.55
N GLN A 296 6.29 17.39 -22.69
CA GLN A 296 6.03 17.37 -21.26
C GLN A 296 7.34 17.54 -20.47
N VAL A 297 7.24 18.23 -19.34
CA VAL A 297 8.29 18.37 -18.33
C VAL A 297 7.74 17.92 -16.97
N PHE A 298 8.59 17.30 -16.15
CA PHE A 298 8.17 16.67 -14.91
C PHE A 298 8.68 17.37 -13.66
N ASN A 299 9.23 18.57 -13.85
CA ASN A 299 9.75 19.36 -12.75
C ASN A 299 9.58 20.85 -13.07
N SER A 300 9.09 21.62 -12.12
CA SER A 300 8.85 23.05 -12.23
C SER A 300 10.12 23.87 -12.49
N SER A 301 11.31 23.29 -12.19
CA SER A 301 12.59 23.92 -12.51
C SER A 301 12.91 23.93 -14.01
N VAL A 302 12.26 23.07 -14.80
CA VAL A 302 12.47 22.94 -16.24
C VAL A 302 11.33 23.62 -16.99
N GLY A 303 11.65 24.58 -17.83
CA GLY A 303 10.71 25.19 -18.76
C GLY A 303 11.13 24.91 -20.20
N VAL A 304 10.17 24.59 -21.05
CA VAL A 304 10.39 24.32 -22.47
C VAL A 304 9.56 25.25 -23.34
N SER A 305 10.10 25.60 -24.51
CA SER A 305 9.38 26.39 -25.51
C SER A 305 9.76 25.90 -26.90
N LEU A 306 8.75 25.55 -27.68
CA LEU A 306 8.85 25.08 -29.06
C LEU A 306 7.96 25.95 -29.93
N LYS A 307 8.56 26.57 -30.98
CA LYS A 307 7.83 27.50 -31.87
C LYS A 307 6.96 26.81 -32.90
N LYS A 308 7.41 25.66 -33.40
CA LYS A 308 6.68 24.87 -34.40
C LYS A 308 6.60 23.44 -33.94
N THR A 309 5.40 22.88 -33.93
CA THR A 309 5.09 21.48 -33.57
C THR A 309 4.86 20.60 -34.79
N VAL A 310 4.76 21.23 -35.99
CA VAL A 310 4.66 20.53 -37.27
C VAL A 310 5.81 21.02 -38.15
N LEU A 311 6.65 20.08 -38.61
CA LEU A 311 7.80 20.36 -39.45
C LEU A 311 7.61 19.65 -40.81
N PRO A 312 7.57 20.38 -41.93
CA PRO A 312 7.58 19.78 -43.26
C PRO A 312 8.89 18.98 -43.48
N PRO A 313 9.00 18.18 -44.52
CA PRO A 313 10.28 17.60 -44.94
C PRO A 313 11.39 18.67 -44.96
N ASP A 314 12.56 18.31 -44.45
CA ASP A 314 13.75 19.21 -44.27
C ASP A 314 13.48 20.42 -43.35
N GLY A 315 12.30 20.49 -42.75
CA GLY A 315 11.94 21.55 -41.82
C GLY A 315 12.67 21.42 -40.47
N MET A 316 12.99 22.57 -39.88
CA MET A 316 13.69 22.64 -38.60
C MET A 316 13.02 23.60 -37.61
N THR A 317 13.20 23.31 -36.32
CA THR A 317 12.79 24.18 -35.21
C THR A 317 13.78 24.09 -34.05
N LYS A 318 13.70 25.05 -33.14
CA LYS A 318 14.51 25.06 -31.92
C LYS A 318 13.64 24.83 -30.69
N LEU A 319 13.96 23.80 -29.93
CA LEU A 319 13.46 23.60 -28.60
C LEU A 319 14.34 24.39 -27.63
N LYS A 320 13.78 25.43 -27.03
CA LYS A 320 14.45 26.19 -25.98
C LYS A 320 14.12 25.53 -24.62
N VAL A 321 15.15 25.03 -23.95
CA VAL A 321 15.10 24.49 -22.61
C VAL A 321 15.65 25.50 -21.63
N THR A 322 14.92 25.80 -20.57
CA THR A 322 15.32 26.74 -19.53
C THR A 322 15.28 26.02 -18.17
N ILE A 323 16.37 26.08 -17.43
CA ILE A 323 16.51 25.39 -16.15
C ILE A 323 16.83 26.42 -15.06
N ARG A 324 16.08 26.37 -13.95
CA ARG A 324 16.23 27.30 -12.81
C ARG A 324 16.85 26.54 -11.64
N LYS A 325 17.92 27.09 -11.03
CA LYS A 325 18.67 26.46 -9.93
C LYS A 325 17.82 26.24 -8.67
N ARG A 326 16.86 27.12 -8.40
CA ARG A 326 16.10 27.17 -7.13
C ARG A 326 15.34 25.86 -6.82
N ASP A 327 14.85 25.17 -7.84
CA ASP A 327 13.95 24.02 -7.69
C ASP A 327 14.62 22.68 -8.05
N VAL A 328 15.93 22.71 -8.38
CA VAL A 328 16.70 21.50 -8.78
C VAL A 328 17.04 20.58 -7.60
N GLY A 329 16.81 21.04 -6.35
CA GLY A 329 17.22 20.35 -5.12
C GLY A 329 16.41 19.09 -4.74
N ASN A 330 15.22 18.90 -5.29
CA ASN A 330 14.37 17.77 -4.93
C ASN A 330 14.81 16.48 -5.65
N LYS A 331 15.49 15.58 -4.95
CA LYS A 331 16.12 14.35 -5.50
C LYS A 331 15.12 13.28 -5.97
N LYS A 332 13.81 13.44 -5.72
CA LYS A 332 12.80 12.42 -5.99
C LYS A 332 12.41 12.25 -7.46
N HIS A 333 12.74 13.19 -8.35
CA HIS A 333 12.32 13.10 -9.76
C HIS A 333 13.50 13.31 -10.70
N HIS A 334 13.67 12.38 -11.63
CA HIS A 334 14.61 12.55 -12.74
C HIS A 334 14.18 13.76 -13.59
N LEU A 335 15.13 14.69 -13.81
CA LEU A 335 14.89 15.83 -14.68
C LEU A 335 14.93 15.33 -16.14
N ARG A 336 13.77 15.29 -16.78
CA ARG A 336 13.65 14.87 -18.18
C ARG A 336 12.58 15.68 -18.90
N ILE A 337 12.69 15.71 -20.21
CA ILE A 337 11.67 16.23 -21.12
C ILE A 337 11.22 15.04 -21.97
N LEU A 338 9.92 14.83 -22.05
CA LEU A 338 9.31 13.82 -22.89
C LEU A 338 8.65 14.49 -24.09
N MET A 339 8.93 13.97 -25.28
CA MET A 339 8.32 14.40 -26.53
C MET A 339 7.69 13.18 -27.22
N ILE A 340 6.44 13.31 -27.64
CA ILE A 340 5.73 12.30 -28.43
C ILE A 340 5.62 12.80 -29.87
N THR A 341 5.96 11.93 -30.81
CA THR A 341 6.02 12.26 -32.25
C THR A 341 5.26 11.23 -33.09
N ASN A 342 5.01 11.58 -34.34
CA ASN A 342 4.49 10.65 -35.33
C ASN A 342 5.59 9.94 -36.15
N ASP A 343 6.87 10.00 -35.70
CA ASP A 343 7.94 9.18 -36.26
C ASP A 343 7.80 7.72 -35.76
N PRO A 344 7.57 6.74 -36.65
CA PRO A 344 7.38 5.35 -36.22
C PRO A 344 8.59 4.72 -35.55
N LEU A 345 9.80 5.20 -35.88
CA LEU A 345 11.05 4.72 -35.28
C LEU A 345 11.36 5.42 -33.97
N ASN A 346 10.82 6.62 -33.77
CA ASN A 346 11.05 7.44 -32.58
C ASN A 346 9.75 8.07 -32.07
N PRO A 347 8.73 7.25 -31.73
CA PRO A 347 7.45 7.77 -31.25
C PRO A 347 7.58 8.48 -29.89
N LYS A 348 8.60 8.09 -29.12
CA LYS A 348 8.96 8.65 -27.83
C LYS A 348 10.42 9.13 -27.86
N VAL A 349 10.61 10.39 -27.55
CA VAL A 349 11.95 10.98 -27.38
C VAL A 349 12.07 11.52 -25.97
N GLU A 350 13.10 11.08 -25.26
CA GLU A 350 13.45 11.59 -23.94
C GLU A 350 14.73 12.41 -24.01
N ILE A 351 14.67 13.63 -23.43
CA ILE A 351 15.84 14.47 -23.24
C ILE A 351 16.16 14.47 -21.76
N ASN A 352 17.27 13.84 -21.40
CA ASN A 352 17.72 13.70 -20.04
C ASN A 352 18.53 14.90 -19.59
N ILE A 353 18.31 15.33 -18.34
CA ILE A 353 19.03 16.47 -17.76
C ILE A 353 19.82 15.92 -16.57
N LYS A 354 21.15 15.84 -16.74
CA LYS A 354 22.10 15.41 -15.71
C LYS A 354 22.56 16.59 -14.88
N ARG A 355 22.83 16.35 -13.60
CA ARG A 355 23.36 17.32 -12.62
C ARG A 355 24.84 17.16 -12.44
#